data_bca8c8a6734debffd2843bc4478daa3c
#
_entry.id   bca8c8a6734debffd2843bc4478daa3c
#
_cell.length_a   1.000
_cell.length_b   1.000
_cell.length_c   1.000
_cell.angle_alpha   90.00
_cell.angle_beta   90.00
_cell.angle_gamma   90.00
#
_symmetry.space_group_name_H-M   'P 1'
#
loop_
_entity.id
_entity.type
_entity.pdbx_description
1 polymer ?
#
loop_
_entity_poly.entity_id
_entity_poly.type
_entity_poly.pdbx_seq_one_letter_code
_entity_poly.pdbx_strand_id
1 'polypeptide(L)'
;MKKIILLSFVLLFLSSCSSDSGSDSGSLATITTTSISETTSISATSGGNITSDGGSAITLRGVCWSINHNPTITDSRTTDGTGLGTFTSNITGLTSNTIYYIRAYATNSAGTAYGNEVTTTTDETMYFPPNGRSATWTTKSIADLGWNQSAVQPLLDYLELKHTKSFMILVNGRIVLENYFNGHTATTPWYWASAGKTLTSTVTGIAQQEGLLNINNKVSDYIGTGWTSAPLAKENLITCKNLLSMDSGLNDALGDDVSPSNLQYVADAGTRWAYHNVYVKLQDVVASASGQTWTSYFNTKLRDKLGMTGGAWIDSGDGLNVYWSTTRNMARFGLMALNKGKWNGAQIINETYFNQATNTSQNINLAYGYLWWLNGKASYHLPQTQLVFKGSIVPTAPNDMFMAWGKNDQKIYVIPSKKMVVIRMGEAADAETMAKSDFDETLWTKISALYQ
;
A
#
# COMPACT_ATOMS: atom_id res chain seq x y z
N MET A 1 -67.38 -100.14 22.29
CA MET A 1 -67.13 -98.93 23.06
C MET A 1 -65.71 -98.50 22.80
N LYS A 2 -65.46 -97.66 21.82
CA LYS A 2 -64.15 -97.20 21.43
C LYS A 2 -63.88 -95.79 21.97
N LYS A 3 -62.88 -95.60 22.82
CA LYS A 3 -62.51 -94.31 23.27
C LYS A 3 -61.60 -93.64 22.22
N ILE A 4 -62.03 -92.46 21.75
CA ILE A 4 -61.21 -91.61 20.89
C ILE A 4 -60.40 -90.67 21.79
N ILE A 5 -59.10 -90.74 21.67
CA ILE A 5 -58.15 -89.83 22.32
C ILE A 5 -57.84 -88.71 21.35
N LEU A 6 -58.16 -87.43 21.73
CA LEU A 6 -57.85 -86.26 20.97
C LEU A 6 -56.48 -85.74 21.33
N LEU A 7 -55.56 -85.76 20.37
CA LEU A 7 -54.20 -85.29 20.53
C LEU A 7 -54.16 -83.83 20.06
N SER A 8 -53.99 -82.86 21.01
CA SER A 8 -53.80 -81.40 20.71
C SER A 8 -52.35 -81.19 20.30
N PHE A 9 -52.17 -80.75 19.07
CA PHE A 9 -50.88 -80.26 18.55
C PHE A 9 -50.73 -78.79 18.85
N VAL A 10 -49.82 -78.41 19.74
CA VAL A 10 -49.44 -77.04 20.01
C VAL A 10 -48.36 -76.59 18.99
N LEU A 11 -48.69 -75.77 18.06
CA LEU A 11 -47.70 -75.17 17.15
C LEU A 11 -47.01 -73.96 17.87
N LEU A 12 -45.74 -74.12 18.22
CA LEU A 12 -44.87 -73.03 18.62
C LEU A 12 -44.44 -72.22 17.36
N PHE A 13 -44.91 -71.03 17.21
CA PHE A 13 -44.34 -70.05 16.27
C PHE A 13 -43.08 -69.50 16.89
N LEU A 14 -41.91 -69.87 16.39
CA LEU A 14 -40.65 -69.15 16.62
C LEU A 14 -40.60 -67.93 15.70
N SER A 15 -40.90 -66.77 16.24
CA SER A 15 -40.63 -65.52 15.58
C SER A 15 -39.11 -65.29 15.59
N SER A 16 -38.47 -65.56 14.47
CA SER A 16 -37.08 -65.12 14.23
C SER A 16 -37.10 -63.62 13.97
N CYS A 17 -36.74 -62.82 14.96
CA CYS A 17 -36.31 -61.45 14.71
C CYS A 17 -34.96 -61.52 14.02
N SER A 18 -34.90 -61.35 12.71
CA SER A 18 -33.70 -60.95 12.03
C SER A 18 -33.46 -59.48 12.38
N SER A 19 -32.53 -59.21 13.26
CA SER A 19 -31.95 -57.87 13.39
C SER A 19 -31.20 -57.57 12.11
N ASP A 20 -31.87 -56.93 11.18
CA ASP A 20 -31.24 -56.29 10.04
C ASP A 20 -30.39 -55.16 10.59
N SER A 21 -29.12 -55.42 10.90
CA SER A 21 -28.09 -54.41 11.11
C SER A 21 -27.75 -53.82 9.75
N GLY A 22 -28.71 -53.07 9.20
CA GLY A 22 -28.42 -52.14 8.12
C GLY A 22 -27.39 -51.19 8.63
N SER A 23 -26.14 -51.37 8.23
CA SER A 23 -25.17 -50.33 8.34
C SER A 23 -25.71 -49.15 7.55
N ASP A 24 -26.27 -48.19 8.26
CA ASP A 24 -26.65 -46.90 7.68
C ASP A 24 -25.35 -46.24 7.22
N SER A 25 -24.88 -46.65 6.03
CA SER A 25 -23.76 -45.99 5.38
C SER A 25 -24.27 -44.67 4.90
N GLY A 26 -24.08 -43.62 5.72
CA GLY A 26 -24.45 -42.25 5.40
C GLY A 26 -24.09 -41.87 3.96
N SER A 27 -24.72 -40.87 3.43
CA SER A 27 -24.39 -40.29 2.12
C SER A 27 -23.23 -39.31 2.23
N LEU A 28 -22.64 -38.94 1.09
CA LEU A 28 -21.62 -37.89 1.05
C LEU A 28 -22.21 -36.56 1.56
N ALA A 29 -21.37 -35.74 2.17
CA ALA A 29 -21.71 -34.39 2.60
C ALA A 29 -22.17 -33.50 1.43
N THR A 30 -23.00 -32.50 1.72
CA THR A 30 -23.31 -31.42 0.77
C THR A 30 -22.49 -30.19 1.12
N ILE A 31 -21.61 -29.79 0.20
CA ILE A 31 -20.66 -28.69 0.40
C ILE A 31 -20.58 -27.79 -0.83
N THR A 32 -20.38 -26.48 -0.62
CA THR A 32 -20.06 -25.49 -1.65
C THR A 32 -18.74 -24.82 -1.34
N THR A 33 -17.98 -24.42 -2.37
CA THR A 33 -16.74 -23.65 -2.23
C THR A 33 -17.07 -22.18 -2.16
N THR A 34 -16.47 -21.46 -1.19
CA THR A 34 -16.58 -20.01 -1.07
C THR A 34 -15.71 -19.31 -2.12
N SER A 35 -16.22 -18.19 -2.66
CA SER A 35 -15.45 -17.35 -3.59
C SER A 35 -14.11 -16.92 -3.00
N ILE A 36 -13.09 -16.82 -3.87
CA ILE A 36 -11.76 -16.45 -3.47
C ILE A 36 -11.69 -14.94 -3.16
N SER A 37 -10.95 -14.60 -2.11
CA SER A 37 -10.63 -13.23 -1.71
C SER A 37 -9.14 -13.12 -1.34
N GLU A 38 -8.64 -11.87 -1.24
CA GLU A 38 -7.29 -11.57 -0.75
C GLU A 38 -6.17 -12.35 -1.45
N THR A 39 -6.25 -12.50 -2.77
CA THR A 39 -5.18 -13.12 -3.55
C THR A 39 -3.93 -12.26 -3.51
N THR A 40 -2.77 -12.89 -3.22
CA THR A 40 -1.44 -12.30 -3.27
C THR A 40 -0.55 -13.09 -4.24
N SER A 41 0.75 -12.78 -4.29
CA SER A 41 1.69 -13.56 -5.10
C SER A 41 1.98 -14.97 -4.57
N ILE A 42 1.66 -15.25 -3.30
CA ILE A 42 2.01 -16.52 -2.63
C ILE A 42 0.88 -17.10 -1.79
N SER A 43 -0.28 -16.46 -1.75
CA SER A 43 -1.41 -16.87 -0.92
C SER A 43 -2.75 -16.47 -1.52
N ALA A 44 -3.83 -17.10 -1.03
CA ALA A 44 -5.21 -16.70 -1.29
C ALA A 44 -6.08 -17.11 -0.09
N THR A 45 -7.25 -16.47 0.06
CA THR A 45 -8.26 -16.85 1.05
C THR A 45 -9.48 -17.40 0.33
N SER A 46 -9.96 -18.56 0.77
CA SER A 46 -11.20 -19.21 0.31
C SER A 46 -11.90 -19.87 1.50
N GLY A 47 -12.67 -20.94 1.27
CA GLY A 47 -13.35 -21.69 2.31
C GLY A 47 -14.49 -22.53 1.73
N GLY A 48 -15.44 -22.89 2.57
CA GLY A 48 -16.61 -23.64 2.16
C GLY A 48 -17.79 -23.49 3.11
N ASN A 49 -18.93 -23.98 2.65
CA ASN A 49 -20.14 -24.10 3.47
C ASN A 49 -20.70 -25.52 3.35
N ILE A 50 -20.74 -26.24 4.47
CA ILE A 50 -21.27 -27.60 4.57
C ILE A 50 -22.71 -27.50 5.09
N THR A 51 -23.68 -27.78 4.23
CA THR A 51 -25.10 -27.69 4.54
C THR A 51 -25.73 -28.99 5.02
N SER A 52 -25.08 -30.14 4.74
CA SER A 52 -25.51 -31.45 5.22
C SER A 52 -24.27 -32.35 5.42
N ASP A 53 -24.27 -33.11 6.50
CA ASP A 53 -23.26 -34.13 6.77
C ASP A 53 -23.57 -35.50 6.15
N GLY A 54 -24.72 -35.63 5.47
CA GLY A 54 -25.14 -36.88 4.82
C GLY A 54 -25.53 -37.97 5.80
N GLY A 55 -25.85 -37.65 7.05
CA GLY A 55 -26.21 -38.62 8.11
C GLY A 55 -24.99 -39.18 8.87
N SER A 56 -23.78 -38.67 8.63
CA SER A 56 -22.57 -39.04 9.32
C SER A 56 -21.69 -37.84 9.59
N ALA A 57 -21.14 -37.74 10.80
CA ALA A 57 -20.36 -36.60 11.23
C ALA A 57 -19.18 -36.30 10.30
N ILE A 58 -18.99 -35.00 10.01
CA ILE A 58 -17.82 -34.53 9.27
C ILE A 58 -16.58 -34.63 10.14
N THR A 59 -15.67 -35.48 9.74
CA THR A 59 -14.41 -35.78 10.45
C THR A 59 -13.26 -34.88 9.99
N LEU A 60 -13.34 -34.34 8.77
CA LEU A 60 -12.31 -33.47 8.19
C LEU A 60 -12.95 -32.52 7.16
N ARG A 61 -12.55 -31.25 7.19
CA ARG A 61 -12.93 -30.26 6.18
C ARG A 61 -11.78 -29.32 5.88
N GLY A 62 -11.81 -28.67 4.69
CA GLY A 62 -10.83 -27.72 4.25
C GLY A 62 -11.01 -27.36 2.78
N VAL A 63 -9.99 -26.78 2.17
CA VAL A 63 -9.89 -26.60 0.73
C VAL A 63 -8.71 -27.37 0.18
N CYS A 64 -8.82 -27.88 -1.05
CA CYS A 64 -7.73 -28.43 -1.83
C CYS A 64 -7.50 -27.61 -3.08
N TRP A 65 -6.25 -27.53 -3.55
CA TRP A 65 -5.88 -26.75 -4.72
C TRP A 65 -4.79 -27.39 -5.56
N SER A 66 -4.81 -27.07 -6.84
CA SER A 66 -3.84 -27.56 -7.83
C SER A 66 -3.75 -26.57 -8.99
N ILE A 67 -2.70 -26.69 -9.81
CA ILE A 67 -2.62 -26.02 -11.13
C ILE A 67 -3.42 -26.79 -12.20
N ASN A 68 -3.94 -27.96 -11.88
CA ASN A 68 -4.81 -28.76 -12.72
C ASN A 68 -6.26 -28.65 -12.23
N HIS A 69 -7.21 -28.83 -13.15
CA HIS A 69 -8.63 -28.87 -12.83
C HIS A 69 -9.00 -30.04 -11.88
N ASN A 70 -10.08 -29.82 -11.15
CA ASN A 70 -10.68 -30.81 -10.23
C ASN A 70 -9.73 -31.30 -9.13
N PRO A 71 -9.10 -30.38 -8.35
CA PRO A 71 -8.24 -30.77 -7.25
C PRO A 71 -8.97 -31.66 -6.24
N THR A 72 -8.23 -32.58 -5.64
CA THR A 72 -8.71 -33.54 -4.66
C THR A 72 -7.88 -33.45 -3.38
N ILE A 73 -8.26 -34.19 -2.34
CA ILE A 73 -7.49 -34.26 -1.07
C ILE A 73 -6.11 -34.91 -1.22
N THR A 74 -5.76 -35.43 -2.39
CA THR A 74 -4.41 -35.90 -2.70
C THR A 74 -3.47 -34.82 -3.19
N ASP A 75 -4.04 -33.68 -3.60
CA ASP A 75 -3.32 -32.44 -3.93
C ASP A 75 -3.00 -31.64 -2.67
N SER A 76 -2.46 -30.43 -2.84
CA SER A 76 -2.26 -29.51 -1.72
C SER A 76 -3.60 -29.16 -1.06
N ARG A 77 -3.61 -29.10 0.29
CA ARG A 77 -4.85 -28.84 1.03
C ARG A 77 -4.62 -28.15 2.37
N THR A 78 -5.66 -27.50 2.88
CA THR A 78 -5.77 -27.08 4.28
C THR A 78 -6.49 -28.17 5.10
N THR A 79 -6.44 -28.01 6.42
CA THR A 79 -7.26 -28.77 7.39
C THR A 79 -7.88 -27.73 8.35
N ASP A 80 -9.19 -27.51 8.23
CA ASP A 80 -9.90 -26.39 8.89
C ASP A 80 -10.95 -26.91 9.89
N GLY A 81 -10.70 -28.10 10.46
CA GLY A 81 -11.51 -28.67 11.51
C GLY A 81 -12.55 -29.67 11.03
N THR A 82 -13.69 -29.72 11.73
CA THR A 82 -14.78 -30.70 11.58
C THR A 82 -16.15 -30.01 11.64
N GLY A 83 -17.23 -30.75 11.39
CA GLY A 83 -18.60 -30.29 11.57
C GLY A 83 -19.17 -29.49 10.40
N LEU A 84 -20.46 -29.10 10.54
CA LEU A 84 -21.25 -28.34 9.58
C LEU A 84 -20.91 -26.86 9.56
N GLY A 85 -21.50 -26.13 8.62
CA GLY A 85 -21.47 -24.67 8.51
C GLY A 85 -20.33 -24.14 7.67
N THR A 86 -20.15 -22.81 7.72
CA THR A 86 -19.12 -22.09 6.98
C THR A 86 -17.76 -22.21 7.66
N PHE A 87 -16.69 -22.16 6.84
CA PHE A 87 -15.33 -22.07 7.31
C PHE A 87 -14.47 -21.27 6.33
N THR A 88 -13.40 -20.70 6.83
CA THR A 88 -12.41 -19.94 6.04
C THR A 88 -11.11 -20.72 6.02
N SER A 89 -10.46 -20.73 4.86
CA SER A 89 -9.17 -21.38 4.59
C SER A 89 -8.16 -20.37 4.10
N ASN A 90 -7.00 -20.33 4.74
CA ASN A 90 -5.85 -19.53 4.28
C ASN A 90 -4.91 -20.44 3.47
N ILE A 91 -4.88 -20.23 2.18
CA ILE A 91 -4.05 -20.97 1.22
C ILE A 91 -2.69 -20.26 1.15
N THR A 92 -1.60 -20.99 1.36
CA THR A 92 -0.23 -20.46 1.34
C THR A 92 0.70 -21.32 0.51
N GLY A 93 1.92 -20.81 0.22
CA GLY A 93 2.92 -21.56 -0.57
C GLY A 93 2.59 -21.61 -2.06
N LEU A 94 1.76 -20.69 -2.55
CA LEU A 94 1.46 -20.57 -3.96
C LEU A 94 2.64 -19.97 -4.75
N THR A 95 2.73 -20.33 -6.03
CA THR A 95 3.68 -19.71 -6.98
C THR A 95 3.05 -18.46 -7.58
N SER A 96 3.83 -17.40 -7.71
CA SER A 96 3.36 -16.14 -8.30
C SER A 96 2.98 -16.28 -9.77
N ASN A 97 2.06 -15.42 -10.24
CA ASN A 97 1.58 -15.36 -11.63
C ASN A 97 1.14 -16.74 -12.16
N THR A 98 0.44 -17.51 -11.32
CA THR A 98 0.04 -18.89 -11.61
C THR A 98 -1.45 -19.04 -11.38
N ILE A 99 -2.13 -19.73 -12.30
CA ILE A 99 -3.53 -20.09 -12.18
C ILE A 99 -3.66 -21.29 -11.24
N TYR A 100 -4.54 -21.19 -10.25
CA TYR A 100 -4.91 -22.26 -9.34
C TYR A 100 -6.40 -22.53 -9.40
N TYR A 101 -6.74 -23.82 -9.37
CA TYR A 101 -8.08 -24.35 -9.20
C TYR A 101 -8.26 -24.79 -7.76
N ILE A 102 -9.37 -24.45 -7.12
CA ILE A 102 -9.61 -24.62 -5.70
C ILE A 102 -10.99 -25.22 -5.48
N ARG A 103 -11.10 -26.20 -4.59
CA ARG A 103 -12.39 -26.80 -4.18
C ARG A 103 -12.41 -26.97 -2.66
N ALA A 104 -13.53 -26.63 -2.04
CA ALA A 104 -13.78 -27.07 -0.67
C ALA A 104 -14.00 -28.58 -0.61
N TYR A 105 -13.62 -29.21 0.48
CA TYR A 105 -13.88 -30.63 0.72
C TYR A 105 -14.41 -30.89 2.12
N ALA A 106 -15.20 -31.95 2.25
CA ALA A 106 -15.66 -32.48 3.54
C ALA A 106 -15.67 -34.00 3.50
N THR A 107 -15.11 -34.62 4.54
CA THR A 107 -15.01 -36.10 4.68
C THR A 107 -15.88 -36.55 5.82
N ASN A 108 -16.69 -37.58 5.56
CA ASN A 108 -17.46 -38.34 6.54
C ASN A 108 -17.21 -39.88 6.36
N SER A 109 -17.97 -40.72 7.01
CA SER A 109 -17.83 -42.17 6.89
C SER A 109 -18.15 -42.73 5.49
N ALA A 110 -18.97 -42.02 4.68
CA ALA A 110 -19.30 -42.39 3.32
C ALA A 110 -18.23 -41.97 2.29
N GLY A 111 -17.29 -41.07 2.65
CA GLY A 111 -16.23 -40.62 1.77
C GLY A 111 -16.01 -39.10 1.81
N THR A 112 -15.32 -38.59 0.78
CA THR A 112 -15.02 -37.16 0.64
C THR A 112 -15.90 -36.54 -0.45
N ALA A 113 -16.67 -35.50 -0.06
CA ALA A 113 -17.40 -34.63 -0.96
C ALA A 113 -16.57 -33.41 -1.33
N TYR A 114 -16.78 -32.87 -2.53
CA TYR A 114 -16.12 -31.67 -3.02
C TYR A 114 -17.17 -30.66 -3.48
N GLY A 115 -16.92 -29.38 -3.16
CA GLY A 115 -17.70 -28.26 -3.66
C GLY A 115 -17.40 -27.96 -5.13
N ASN A 116 -18.07 -26.95 -5.67
CA ASN A 116 -17.77 -26.41 -7.00
C ASN A 116 -16.32 -25.92 -7.07
N GLU A 117 -15.72 -26.02 -8.26
CA GLU A 117 -14.41 -25.46 -8.53
C GLU A 117 -14.48 -23.93 -8.66
N VAL A 118 -13.55 -23.22 -8.04
CA VAL A 118 -13.30 -21.80 -8.21
C VAL A 118 -11.84 -21.60 -8.63
N THR A 119 -11.57 -20.51 -9.35
CA THR A 119 -10.26 -20.26 -9.96
C THR A 119 -9.71 -18.92 -9.52
N THR A 120 -8.40 -18.85 -9.28
CA THR A 120 -7.67 -17.59 -9.09
C THR A 120 -6.35 -17.60 -9.84
N THR A 121 -5.87 -16.41 -10.20
CA THR A 121 -4.48 -16.23 -10.62
C THR A 121 -3.75 -15.47 -9.52
N THR A 122 -2.69 -16.06 -8.99
CA THR A 122 -1.84 -15.37 -8.01
C THR A 122 -1.21 -14.13 -8.62
N ASP A 123 -1.01 -13.13 -7.78
CA ASP A 123 -0.36 -11.89 -8.18
C ASP A 123 1.07 -12.13 -8.68
N GLU A 124 1.50 -11.30 -9.61
CA GLU A 124 2.90 -11.26 -9.99
C GLU A 124 3.73 -10.68 -8.82
N THR A 125 4.87 -11.30 -8.51
CA THR A 125 5.80 -10.78 -7.48
C THR A 125 6.31 -9.40 -7.89
N MET A 126 6.27 -8.46 -6.94
CA MET A 126 6.82 -7.13 -7.18
C MET A 126 8.31 -7.20 -7.50
N TYR A 127 8.70 -6.56 -8.58
CA TYR A 127 10.08 -6.45 -8.98
C TYR A 127 10.76 -5.25 -8.29
N PHE A 128 11.96 -5.48 -7.79
CA PHE A 128 12.83 -4.43 -7.25
C PHE A 128 14.09 -4.36 -8.12
N PRO A 129 14.38 -3.19 -8.69
CA PRO A 129 15.55 -3.07 -9.58
C PRO A 129 16.85 -3.25 -8.80
N PRO A 130 17.89 -3.86 -9.41
CA PRO A 130 19.19 -4.02 -8.81
C PRO A 130 19.85 -2.67 -8.53
N ASN A 131 20.78 -2.64 -7.58
CA ASN A 131 21.54 -1.43 -7.27
C ASN A 131 22.50 -1.07 -8.40
N GLY A 132 22.79 0.22 -8.55
CA GLY A 132 23.72 0.75 -9.56
C GLY A 132 23.04 1.64 -10.61
N ARG A 133 23.77 2.67 -11.07
CA ARG A 133 23.26 3.66 -12.04
C ARG A 133 23.02 3.07 -13.43
N SER A 134 23.84 2.10 -13.83
CA SER A 134 23.79 1.44 -15.13
C SER A 134 22.97 0.15 -15.12
N ALA A 135 22.33 -0.18 -14.00
CA ALA A 135 21.53 -1.41 -13.89
C ALA A 135 20.37 -1.39 -14.88
N THR A 136 20.23 -2.47 -15.63
CA THR A 136 19.05 -2.70 -16.49
C THR A 136 17.87 -3.03 -15.59
N TRP A 137 16.77 -2.32 -15.77
CA TRP A 137 15.51 -2.60 -15.10
C TRP A 137 14.63 -3.46 -15.99
N THR A 138 13.91 -4.38 -15.38
CA THR A 138 12.90 -5.17 -16.10
C THR A 138 11.77 -4.25 -16.57
N THR A 139 11.34 -4.46 -17.80
CA THR A 139 10.24 -3.74 -18.43
C THR A 139 9.00 -4.63 -18.53
N LYS A 140 7.86 -4.02 -18.75
CA LYS A 140 6.61 -4.68 -19.11
C LYS A 140 5.94 -3.87 -20.22
N SER A 141 5.59 -4.50 -21.31
CA SER A 141 5.01 -3.77 -22.43
C SER A 141 3.57 -3.33 -22.17
N ILE A 142 3.13 -2.29 -22.89
CA ILE A 142 1.73 -1.85 -22.92
C ILE A 142 0.81 -3.01 -23.32
N ALA A 143 1.25 -3.82 -24.31
CA ALA A 143 0.49 -4.97 -24.79
C ALA A 143 0.36 -6.09 -23.73
N ASP A 144 1.44 -6.40 -22.98
CA ASP A 144 1.40 -7.40 -21.90
C ASP A 144 0.44 -7.03 -20.76
N LEU A 145 0.19 -5.73 -20.60
CA LEU A 145 -0.79 -5.21 -19.64
C LEU A 145 -2.21 -5.15 -20.21
N GLY A 146 -2.39 -5.42 -21.49
CA GLY A 146 -3.67 -5.21 -22.18
C GLY A 146 -4.06 -3.73 -22.27
N TRP A 147 -3.08 -2.82 -22.21
CA TRP A 147 -3.32 -1.40 -22.23
C TRP A 147 -3.44 -0.84 -23.65
N ASN A 148 -4.05 0.32 -23.77
CA ASN A 148 -4.28 1.01 -25.03
C ASN A 148 -2.99 1.68 -25.56
N GLN A 149 -2.33 1.05 -26.52
CA GLN A 149 -1.11 1.56 -27.15
C GLN A 149 -1.32 2.92 -27.83
N SER A 150 -2.52 3.19 -28.37
CA SER A 150 -2.78 4.45 -29.08
C SER A 150 -2.88 5.67 -28.14
N ALA A 151 -3.07 5.46 -26.85
CA ALA A 151 -3.10 6.53 -25.83
C ALA A 151 -1.67 6.98 -25.40
N VAL A 152 -0.62 6.26 -25.77
CA VAL A 152 0.76 6.56 -25.35
C VAL A 152 1.23 7.89 -25.97
N GLN A 153 1.15 8.03 -27.31
CA GLN A 153 1.66 9.24 -27.96
C GLN A 153 0.96 10.53 -27.49
N PRO A 154 -0.39 10.59 -27.36
CA PRO A 154 -1.09 11.75 -26.80
C PRO A 154 -0.67 12.09 -25.35
N LEU A 155 -0.25 11.12 -24.54
CA LEU A 155 0.31 11.37 -23.22
C LEU A 155 1.71 11.99 -23.33
N LEU A 156 2.58 11.44 -24.18
CA LEU A 156 3.94 11.94 -24.36
C LEU A 156 3.96 13.36 -24.95
N ASP A 157 3.13 13.64 -25.94
CA ASP A 157 2.98 14.98 -26.52
C ASP A 157 2.54 16.00 -25.47
N TYR A 158 1.61 15.63 -24.61
CA TYR A 158 1.17 16.47 -23.49
C TYR A 158 2.30 16.73 -22.49
N LEU A 159 3.06 15.71 -22.13
CA LEU A 159 4.18 15.84 -21.20
C LEU A 159 5.27 16.76 -21.73
N GLU A 160 5.59 16.66 -23.01
CA GLU A 160 6.57 17.53 -23.67
C GLU A 160 6.08 18.98 -23.73
N LEU A 161 4.82 19.21 -24.14
CA LEU A 161 4.17 20.52 -24.13
C LEU A 161 4.19 21.16 -22.74
N LYS A 162 4.10 20.36 -21.68
CA LYS A 162 4.10 20.77 -20.26
C LYS A 162 5.50 20.76 -19.63
N HIS A 163 6.54 21.00 -20.42
CA HIS A 163 7.93 21.20 -19.99
C HIS A 163 8.46 20.08 -19.08
N THR A 164 7.99 18.85 -19.30
CA THR A 164 8.50 17.67 -18.60
C THR A 164 9.94 17.39 -18.99
N LYS A 165 10.80 17.10 -18.04
CA LYS A 165 12.19 16.64 -18.26
C LYS A 165 12.26 15.13 -18.29
N SER A 166 11.51 14.47 -17.42
CA SER A 166 11.41 13.01 -17.39
C SER A 166 10.06 12.53 -16.86
N PHE A 167 9.64 11.40 -17.40
CA PHE A 167 8.41 10.74 -16.99
C PHE A 167 8.59 9.23 -16.94
N MET A 168 8.04 8.59 -15.90
CA MET A 168 8.12 7.14 -15.75
C MET A 168 6.83 6.59 -15.18
N ILE A 169 6.36 5.47 -15.74
CA ILE A 169 5.31 4.62 -15.14
C ILE A 169 5.92 3.27 -14.83
N LEU A 170 5.74 2.85 -13.58
CA LEU A 170 6.06 1.50 -13.12
C LEU A 170 4.77 0.78 -12.75
N VAL A 171 4.64 -0.49 -13.18
CA VAL A 171 3.58 -1.39 -12.73
C VAL A 171 4.24 -2.61 -12.10
N ASN A 172 3.89 -2.90 -10.86
CA ASN A 172 4.47 -3.97 -10.08
C ASN A 172 6.01 -3.97 -10.08
N GLY A 173 6.59 -2.77 -10.05
CA GLY A 173 8.02 -2.50 -10.07
C GLY A 173 8.70 -2.47 -11.43
N ARG A 174 8.02 -2.94 -12.50
CA ARG A 174 8.57 -2.98 -13.86
C ARG A 174 8.27 -1.72 -14.63
N ILE A 175 9.23 -1.26 -15.44
CA ILE A 175 9.05 -0.06 -16.27
C ILE A 175 8.06 -0.35 -17.39
N VAL A 176 6.99 0.44 -17.47
CA VAL A 176 6.02 0.44 -18.57
C VAL A 176 6.32 1.59 -19.53
N LEU A 177 6.58 2.77 -19.00
CA LEU A 177 7.04 3.94 -19.75
C LEU A 177 8.23 4.57 -19.02
N GLU A 178 9.24 4.97 -19.79
CA GLU A 178 10.39 5.76 -19.32
C GLU A 178 10.83 6.69 -20.45
N ASN A 179 10.52 7.97 -20.31
CA ASN A 179 10.76 8.97 -21.35
C ASN A 179 11.50 10.17 -20.77
N TYR A 180 12.39 10.71 -21.58
CA TYR A 180 13.20 11.89 -21.28
C TYR A 180 13.03 12.92 -22.39
N PHE A 181 12.86 14.20 -22.01
CA PHE A 181 12.53 15.29 -22.90
C PHE A 181 13.56 16.42 -22.78
N ASN A 182 13.65 17.24 -23.80
CA ASN A 182 14.41 18.51 -23.76
C ASN A 182 15.87 18.34 -23.27
N GLY A 183 16.57 17.30 -23.77
CA GLY A 183 17.96 17.03 -23.45
C GLY A 183 18.21 16.43 -22.08
N HIS A 184 17.18 16.13 -21.30
CA HIS A 184 17.31 15.38 -20.05
C HIS A 184 17.62 13.90 -20.33
N THR A 185 18.27 13.21 -19.39
CA THR A 185 18.68 11.81 -19.55
C THR A 185 18.47 11.00 -18.28
N ALA A 186 18.58 9.67 -18.36
CA ALA A 186 18.48 8.76 -17.24
C ALA A 186 19.51 9.04 -16.11
N THR A 187 20.60 9.72 -16.42
CA THR A 187 21.68 10.02 -15.48
C THR A 187 21.68 11.47 -15.00
N THR A 188 20.89 12.34 -15.63
CA THR A 188 20.81 13.75 -15.25
C THR A 188 20.01 13.90 -13.95
N PRO A 189 20.57 14.50 -12.88
CA PRO A 189 19.80 14.77 -11.67
C PRO A 189 18.87 15.98 -11.86
N TRP A 190 17.77 15.97 -11.13
CA TRP A 190 16.84 17.08 -11.03
C TRP A 190 16.38 17.25 -9.59
N TYR A 191 15.98 18.45 -9.20
CA TYR A 191 15.53 18.72 -7.84
C TYR A 191 14.12 18.14 -7.58
N TRP A 192 13.90 17.72 -6.32
CA TRP A 192 12.61 17.18 -5.89
C TRP A 192 11.67 18.27 -5.35
N ALA A 193 12.19 19.46 -5.05
CA ALA A 193 11.48 20.50 -4.34
C ALA A 193 10.74 19.92 -3.12
N SER A 194 9.49 20.32 -2.88
CA SER A 194 8.69 19.82 -1.74
C SER A 194 8.33 18.34 -1.80
N ALA A 195 8.49 17.66 -2.94
CA ALA A 195 8.36 16.21 -2.97
C ALA A 195 9.38 15.53 -2.04
N GLY A 196 10.53 16.16 -1.81
CA GLY A 196 11.55 15.71 -0.85
C GLY A 196 11.11 15.74 0.62
N LYS A 197 10.00 16.40 0.98
CA LYS A 197 9.44 16.37 2.33
C LYS A 197 9.11 14.94 2.77
N THR A 198 8.69 14.10 1.84
CA THR A 198 8.38 12.69 2.09
C THR A 198 9.60 11.86 2.48
N LEU A 199 10.79 12.25 2.01
CA LEU A 199 12.06 11.67 2.47
C LEU A 199 12.31 12.00 3.95
N THR A 200 12.05 13.26 4.35
CA THR A 200 12.17 13.69 5.75
C THR A 200 11.19 12.93 6.63
N SER A 201 9.93 12.79 6.21
CA SER A 201 8.93 11.97 6.92
C SER A 201 9.41 10.53 7.11
N THR A 202 9.90 9.90 6.05
CA THR A 202 10.37 8.51 6.08
C THR A 202 11.56 8.34 7.04
N VAL A 203 12.54 9.22 6.99
CA VAL A 203 13.73 9.16 7.85
C VAL A 203 13.40 9.45 9.32
N THR A 204 12.46 10.36 9.59
CA THR A 204 11.93 10.59 10.95
C THR A 204 11.27 9.31 11.49
N GLY A 205 10.50 8.61 10.66
CA GLY A 205 9.91 7.33 11.03
C GLY A 205 10.93 6.21 11.27
N ILE A 206 12.04 6.19 10.52
CA ILE A 206 13.15 5.25 10.76
C ILE A 206 13.82 5.56 12.10
N ALA A 207 14.06 6.84 12.41
CA ALA A 207 14.64 7.23 13.69
C ALA A 207 13.72 6.88 14.87
N GLN A 208 12.41 7.01 14.71
CA GLN A 208 11.43 6.54 15.69
C GLN A 208 11.47 5.01 15.84
N GLN A 209 11.53 4.27 14.74
CA GLN A 209 11.64 2.80 14.75
C GLN A 209 12.89 2.32 15.49
N GLU A 210 14.00 3.07 15.39
CA GLU A 210 15.24 2.78 16.10
C GLU A 210 15.21 3.23 17.59
N GLY A 211 14.10 3.82 18.04
CA GLY A 211 13.94 4.30 19.41
C GLY A 211 14.73 5.57 19.74
N LEU A 212 15.25 6.27 18.72
CA LEU A 212 16.03 7.49 18.89
C LEU A 212 15.17 8.71 19.20
N LEU A 213 13.93 8.72 18.70
CA LEU A 213 12.95 9.76 18.94
C LEU A 213 11.54 9.20 19.08
N ASN A 214 10.65 10.03 19.63
CA ASN A 214 9.21 9.80 19.61
C ASN A 214 8.56 11.04 19.00
N ILE A 215 7.81 10.86 17.90
CA ILE A 215 7.16 11.99 17.19
C ILE A 215 6.14 12.76 18.06
N ASN A 216 5.65 12.18 19.13
CA ASN A 216 4.74 12.85 20.07
C ASN A 216 5.48 13.74 21.10
N ASN A 217 6.81 13.66 21.18
CA ASN A 217 7.62 14.54 22.01
C ASN A 217 7.73 15.92 21.35
N LYS A 218 8.03 16.92 22.17
CA LYS A 218 8.26 18.29 21.73
C LYS A 218 9.50 18.36 20.85
N VAL A 219 9.50 19.24 19.88
CA VAL A 219 10.69 19.57 19.07
C VAL A 219 11.82 20.06 19.99
N SER A 220 11.49 20.89 20.99
CA SER A 220 12.44 21.44 21.96
C SER A 220 13.17 20.38 22.80
N ASP A 221 12.60 19.17 22.96
CA ASP A 221 13.25 18.07 23.68
C ASP A 221 14.52 17.57 22.96
N TYR A 222 14.62 17.81 21.65
CA TYR A 222 15.73 17.36 20.80
C TYR A 222 16.69 18.46 20.40
N ILE A 223 16.17 19.66 20.07
CA ILE A 223 17.00 20.76 19.55
C ILE A 223 17.09 21.98 20.48
N GLY A 224 16.55 21.85 21.70
CA GLY A 224 16.52 22.94 22.68
C GLY A 224 15.39 23.94 22.38
N THR A 225 15.26 24.96 23.23
CA THR A 225 14.28 26.04 23.11
C THR A 225 14.85 27.23 22.33
N GLY A 226 13.96 28.12 21.84
CA GLY A 226 14.34 29.31 21.06
C GLY A 226 14.57 29.01 19.57
N TRP A 227 14.11 27.87 19.10
CA TRP A 227 14.12 27.53 17.67
C TRP A 227 13.02 28.24 16.87
N THR A 228 12.08 28.90 17.61
CA THR A 228 11.07 29.82 17.07
C THR A 228 11.11 31.16 17.79
N SER A 229 10.40 32.17 17.28
CA SER A 229 10.09 33.41 18.00
C SER A 229 8.73 33.37 18.72
N ALA A 230 8.07 32.22 18.77
CA ALA A 230 6.87 32.02 19.55
C ALA A 230 7.15 32.17 21.06
N PRO A 231 6.17 32.61 21.88
CA PRO A 231 6.30 32.52 23.32
C PRO A 231 6.68 31.08 23.74
N LEU A 232 7.60 30.94 24.68
CA LEU A 232 8.13 29.63 25.10
C LEU A 232 7.02 28.62 25.46
N ALA A 233 5.95 29.09 26.12
CA ALA A 233 4.80 28.24 26.44
C ALA A 233 4.09 27.69 25.18
N LYS A 234 4.16 28.38 24.06
CA LYS A 234 3.57 27.98 22.76
C LYS A 234 4.54 27.14 21.94
N GLU A 235 5.82 27.51 21.92
CA GLU A 235 6.87 26.65 21.32
C GLU A 235 6.85 25.26 21.94
N ASN A 236 6.71 25.16 23.25
CA ASN A 236 6.65 23.90 23.98
C ASN A 236 5.39 23.04 23.74
N LEU A 237 4.41 23.52 22.98
CA LEU A 237 3.27 22.70 22.52
C LEU A 237 3.57 22.00 21.19
N ILE A 238 4.61 22.44 20.45
CA ILE A 238 4.89 21.92 19.11
C ILE A 238 5.66 20.60 19.23
N THR A 239 5.02 19.52 18.82
CA THR A 239 5.61 18.18 18.73
C THR A 239 6.22 17.94 17.35
N CYS A 240 7.09 16.94 17.23
CA CYS A 240 7.59 16.49 15.92
C CYS A 240 6.43 16.05 15.00
N LYS A 241 5.34 15.49 15.57
CA LYS A 241 4.15 15.12 14.82
C LYS A 241 3.47 16.34 14.21
N ASN A 242 3.41 17.48 14.90
CA ASN A 242 2.85 18.70 14.32
C ASN A 242 3.64 19.21 13.12
N LEU A 243 4.96 19.01 13.07
CA LEU A 243 5.75 19.32 11.89
C LEU A 243 5.47 18.35 10.73
N LEU A 244 5.27 17.06 11.02
CA LEU A 244 4.89 16.04 10.04
C LEU A 244 3.49 16.29 9.47
N SER A 245 2.55 16.73 10.30
CA SER A 245 1.14 16.95 9.95
C SER A 245 0.84 18.34 9.39
N MET A 246 1.83 19.25 9.39
CA MET A 246 1.69 20.65 8.98
C MET A 246 0.67 21.43 9.82
N ASP A 247 0.61 21.14 11.12
CA ASP A 247 -0.29 21.82 12.05
C ASP A 247 0.45 22.40 13.28
N SER A 248 1.68 22.88 13.07
CA SER A 248 2.51 23.51 14.10
C SER A 248 1.93 24.79 14.70
N GLY A 249 1.00 25.46 13.99
CA GLY A 249 0.45 26.74 14.38
C GLY A 249 1.38 27.95 14.12
N LEU A 250 2.51 27.72 13.42
CA LEU A 250 3.42 28.79 13.03
C LEU A 250 2.95 29.50 11.76
N ASN A 251 3.45 30.73 11.56
CA ASN A 251 3.06 31.58 10.45
C ASN A 251 3.64 31.11 9.11
N ASP A 252 2.78 30.78 8.16
CA ASP A 252 3.15 30.35 6.81
C ASP A 252 3.17 31.51 5.78
N ALA A 253 2.87 32.73 6.19
CA ALA A 253 2.86 33.89 5.31
C ALA A 253 4.22 34.61 5.20
N LEU A 254 5.22 34.19 5.96
CA LEU A 254 6.53 34.85 6.04
C LEU A 254 7.57 34.29 5.06
N GLY A 255 7.14 33.48 4.09
CA GLY A 255 8.01 32.93 3.07
C GLY A 255 8.72 31.63 3.49
N ASP A 256 9.82 31.33 2.82
CA ASP A 256 10.50 30.03 2.90
C ASP A 256 11.56 29.94 4.00
N ASP A 257 12.02 31.08 4.53
CA ASP A 257 13.04 31.14 5.59
C ASP A 257 12.53 30.51 6.90
N VAL A 258 13.31 29.61 7.46
CA VAL A 258 13.03 28.90 8.71
C VAL A 258 13.91 29.32 9.89
N SER A 259 14.47 30.52 9.82
CA SER A 259 15.12 31.16 10.96
C SER A 259 14.13 31.40 12.10
N PRO A 260 14.56 31.46 13.36
CA PRO A 260 13.64 31.67 14.49
C PRO A 260 12.77 32.91 14.35
N SER A 261 13.28 34.01 13.76
CA SER A 261 12.54 35.26 13.54
C SER A 261 11.32 35.09 12.62
N ASN A 262 11.38 34.16 11.66
CA ASN A 262 10.29 33.88 10.73
C ASN A 262 9.33 32.80 11.23
N LEU A 263 9.75 31.98 12.19
CA LEU A 263 8.91 30.98 12.82
C LEU A 263 8.07 31.59 13.95
N GLN A 264 7.11 32.44 13.56
CA GLN A 264 6.25 33.19 14.48
C GLN A 264 4.98 32.43 14.84
N TYR A 265 4.50 32.63 16.07
CA TYR A 265 3.24 32.06 16.54
C TYR A 265 2.02 32.74 15.87
N VAL A 266 1.05 31.94 15.43
CA VAL A 266 -0.25 32.39 14.94
C VAL A 266 -1.39 31.66 15.65
N ALA A 267 -1.23 30.37 15.92
CA ALA A 267 -2.26 29.54 16.56
C ALA A 267 -1.59 28.45 17.42
N ASP A 268 -2.35 27.81 18.29
CA ASP A 268 -1.84 26.66 19.04
C ASP A 268 -1.61 25.45 18.12
N ALA A 269 -0.55 24.70 18.40
CA ALA A 269 -0.25 23.48 17.65
C ALA A 269 -1.46 22.52 17.65
N GLY A 270 -1.77 21.95 16.49
CA GLY A 270 -2.92 21.08 16.27
C GLY A 270 -4.23 21.81 15.96
N THR A 271 -4.27 23.16 15.91
CA THR A 271 -5.51 23.93 15.69
C THR A 271 -5.60 24.63 14.33
N ARG A 272 -4.49 24.72 13.60
CA ARG A 272 -4.42 25.36 12.28
C ARG A 272 -3.49 24.55 11.37
N TRP A 273 -4.00 24.11 10.22
CA TRP A 273 -3.16 23.53 9.19
C TRP A 273 -2.51 24.63 8.36
N ALA A 274 -1.20 24.55 8.17
CA ALA A 274 -0.44 25.52 7.40
C ALA A 274 0.74 24.83 6.71
N TYR A 275 0.69 24.75 5.38
CA TYR A 275 1.79 24.20 4.60
C TYR A 275 3.00 25.12 4.68
N HIS A 276 4.01 24.69 5.44
CA HIS A 276 5.16 25.51 5.77
C HIS A 276 6.45 24.72 5.75
N ASN A 277 7.59 25.38 5.51
CA ASN A 277 8.90 24.72 5.47
C ASN A 277 9.48 24.38 6.86
N VAL A 278 8.77 24.69 7.95
CA VAL A 278 9.18 24.35 9.31
C VAL A 278 9.46 22.85 9.50
N TYR A 279 8.93 21.97 8.66
CA TYR A 279 9.22 20.53 8.68
C TYR A 279 10.74 20.23 8.61
N VAL A 280 11.54 21.14 8.07
CA VAL A 280 13.01 20.97 7.97
C VAL A 280 13.66 20.84 9.34
N LYS A 281 13.05 21.38 10.39
CA LYS A 281 13.50 21.19 11.78
C LYS A 281 13.49 19.73 12.23
N LEU A 282 12.73 18.86 11.56
CA LEU A 282 12.83 17.41 11.77
C LEU A 282 14.19 16.85 11.35
N GLN A 283 14.88 17.50 10.41
CA GLN A 283 16.24 17.11 10.04
C GLN A 283 17.20 17.40 11.18
N ASP A 284 17.03 18.55 11.87
CA ASP A 284 17.81 18.91 13.07
C ASP A 284 17.49 17.96 14.22
N VAL A 285 16.20 17.61 14.41
CA VAL A 285 15.74 16.65 15.42
C VAL A 285 16.39 15.28 15.20
N VAL A 286 16.38 14.77 13.97
CA VAL A 286 16.99 13.48 13.63
C VAL A 286 18.52 13.53 13.83
N ALA A 287 19.16 14.61 13.42
CA ALA A 287 20.60 14.79 13.61
C ALA A 287 20.97 14.79 15.09
N SER A 288 20.26 15.56 15.90
CA SER A 288 20.47 15.61 17.35
C SER A 288 20.21 14.25 18.01
N ALA A 289 19.08 13.62 17.73
CA ALA A 289 18.69 12.35 18.32
C ALA A 289 19.62 11.18 17.93
N SER A 290 20.16 11.20 16.72
CA SER A 290 21.05 10.13 16.22
C SER A 290 22.54 10.37 16.52
N GLY A 291 22.94 11.59 16.87
CA GLY A 291 24.34 12.00 16.98
C GLY A 291 25.08 12.00 15.65
N GLN A 292 24.39 12.03 14.52
CA GLN A 292 24.93 12.03 13.16
C GLN A 292 24.43 13.27 12.41
N THR A 293 25.15 13.68 11.36
CA THR A 293 24.58 14.68 10.45
C THR A 293 23.36 14.10 9.73
N TRP A 294 22.38 14.95 9.41
CA TRP A 294 21.22 14.58 8.62
C TRP A 294 21.59 13.78 7.36
N THR A 295 22.54 14.29 6.58
CA THR A 295 22.97 13.66 5.33
C THR A 295 23.58 12.27 5.57
N SER A 296 24.37 12.08 6.62
CA SER A 296 24.96 10.79 6.96
C SER A 296 23.87 9.78 7.34
N TYR A 297 22.95 10.18 8.22
CA TYR A 297 21.86 9.32 8.67
C TYR A 297 20.91 8.96 7.50
N PHE A 298 20.46 9.94 6.72
CA PHE A 298 19.67 9.73 5.51
C PHE A 298 20.34 8.76 4.53
N ASN A 299 21.63 8.97 4.25
CA ASN A 299 22.38 8.14 3.31
C ASN A 299 22.39 6.67 3.75
N THR A 300 22.77 6.42 5.00
CA THR A 300 22.92 5.05 5.52
C THR A 300 21.59 4.34 5.78
N LYS A 301 20.57 5.09 6.21
CA LYS A 301 19.28 4.50 6.63
C LYS A 301 18.27 4.37 5.51
N LEU A 302 18.33 5.23 4.50
CA LEU A 302 17.36 5.24 3.40
C LEU A 302 18.03 5.16 2.02
N ARG A 303 18.86 6.12 1.64
CA ARG A 303 19.40 6.24 0.27
C ARG A 303 20.10 4.96 -0.19
N ASP A 304 21.05 4.47 0.59
CA ASP A 304 21.88 3.32 0.22
C ASP A 304 21.09 2.02 0.28
N LYS A 305 20.13 1.92 1.20
CA LYS A 305 19.23 0.77 1.30
C LYS A 305 18.35 0.60 0.06
N LEU A 306 17.91 1.71 -0.52
CA LEU A 306 17.12 1.70 -1.76
C LEU A 306 17.99 1.70 -3.03
N GLY A 307 19.31 1.81 -2.90
CA GLY A 307 20.22 1.94 -4.05
C GLY A 307 20.05 3.26 -4.83
N MET A 308 19.63 4.35 -4.17
CA MET A 308 19.45 5.69 -4.74
C MET A 308 20.81 6.43 -4.88
N THR A 309 21.72 5.85 -5.63
CA THR A 309 23.09 6.37 -5.77
C THR A 309 23.13 7.72 -6.49
N GLY A 310 24.04 8.61 -6.06
CA GLY A 310 24.32 9.91 -6.72
C GLY A 310 23.27 10.99 -6.48
N GLY A 311 22.35 10.80 -5.52
CA GLY A 311 21.51 11.86 -5.02
C GLY A 311 22.22 12.64 -3.90
N ALA A 312 21.91 13.92 -3.78
CA ALA A 312 22.48 14.82 -2.78
C ALA A 312 21.44 15.82 -2.25
N TRP A 313 21.59 16.18 -0.97
CA TRP A 313 20.94 17.35 -0.40
C TRP A 313 21.78 18.57 -0.73
N ILE A 314 21.16 19.60 -1.31
CA ILE A 314 21.80 20.86 -1.68
C ILE A 314 21.11 21.96 -0.91
N ASP A 315 21.89 22.74 -0.16
CA ASP A 315 21.42 23.94 0.54
C ASP A 315 21.02 25.01 -0.49
N SER A 316 19.78 25.49 -0.40
CA SER A 316 19.26 26.57 -1.26
C SER A 316 19.60 27.98 -0.76
N GLY A 317 20.32 28.10 0.37
CA GLY A 317 20.75 29.36 0.97
C GLY A 317 19.80 29.92 2.03
N ASP A 318 18.62 29.36 2.20
CA ASP A 318 17.60 29.81 3.17
C ASP A 318 17.44 28.85 4.35
N GLY A 319 18.48 28.03 4.64
CA GLY A 319 18.39 26.94 5.61
C GLY A 319 17.54 25.76 5.13
N LEU A 320 17.13 25.77 3.86
CA LEU A 320 16.37 24.71 3.22
C LEU A 320 17.31 23.82 2.41
N ASN A 321 17.33 22.54 2.75
CA ASN A 321 17.99 21.53 1.96
C ASN A 321 17.02 20.91 0.96
N VAL A 322 17.32 20.98 -0.32
CA VAL A 322 16.56 20.38 -1.41
C VAL A 322 17.27 19.13 -1.91
N TYR A 323 16.55 18.02 -2.02
CA TYR A 323 17.13 16.79 -2.54
C TYR A 323 17.16 16.79 -4.08
N TRP A 324 18.30 16.41 -4.65
CA TRP A 324 18.52 16.27 -6.09
C TRP A 324 18.87 14.83 -6.40
N SER A 325 18.23 14.23 -7.38
CA SER A 325 18.58 12.90 -7.86
C SER A 325 17.99 12.60 -9.25
N THR A 326 18.27 11.41 -9.78
CA THR A 326 17.71 10.96 -11.05
C THR A 326 16.26 10.51 -10.91
N THR A 327 15.54 10.44 -12.02
CA THR A 327 14.17 9.90 -12.12
C THR A 327 14.06 8.49 -11.55
N ARG A 328 15.03 7.63 -11.85
CA ARG A 328 15.06 6.25 -11.34
C ARG A 328 15.25 6.19 -9.82
N ASN A 329 15.97 7.15 -9.22
CA ASN A 329 16.04 7.25 -7.76
C ASN A 329 14.67 7.63 -7.15
N MET A 330 13.98 8.59 -7.78
CA MET A 330 12.62 8.96 -7.36
C MET A 330 11.67 7.77 -7.47
N ALA A 331 11.79 6.97 -8.55
CA ALA A 331 11.02 5.76 -8.75
C ALA A 331 11.31 4.66 -7.70
N ARG A 332 12.57 4.48 -7.28
CA ARG A 332 12.94 3.55 -6.19
C ARG A 332 12.23 3.90 -4.89
N PHE A 333 12.23 5.19 -4.54
CA PHE A 333 11.51 5.65 -3.36
C PHE A 333 9.99 5.43 -3.48
N GLY A 334 9.41 5.73 -4.65
CA GLY A 334 8.01 5.44 -4.94
C GLY A 334 7.67 3.94 -4.84
N LEU A 335 8.56 3.05 -5.28
CA LEU A 335 8.36 1.58 -5.14
C LEU A 335 8.43 1.12 -3.68
N MET A 336 9.36 1.64 -2.89
CA MET A 336 9.39 1.38 -1.44
C MET A 336 8.08 1.83 -0.79
N ALA A 337 7.57 3.00 -1.19
CA ALA A 337 6.30 3.53 -0.69
C ALA A 337 5.11 2.64 -1.13
N LEU A 338 5.05 2.21 -2.40
CA LEU A 338 4.03 1.29 -2.90
C LEU A 338 4.03 -0.04 -2.11
N ASN A 339 5.19 -0.50 -1.69
CA ASN A 339 5.36 -1.73 -0.91
C ASN A 339 5.37 -1.48 0.61
N LYS A 340 4.66 -0.43 1.06
CA LYS A 340 4.42 -0.11 2.47
C LYS A 340 5.70 -0.07 3.32
N GLY A 341 6.73 0.57 2.79
CA GLY A 341 8.01 0.74 3.50
C GLY A 341 8.96 -0.45 3.42
N LYS A 342 8.68 -1.44 2.58
CA LYS A 342 9.57 -2.58 2.32
C LYS A 342 10.34 -2.41 1.01
N TRP A 343 11.56 -2.89 0.98
CA TRP A 343 12.40 -2.94 -0.22
C TRP A 343 13.04 -4.32 -0.35
N ASN A 344 12.70 -5.03 -1.41
CA ASN A 344 13.25 -6.37 -1.73
C ASN A 344 13.27 -7.32 -0.52
N GLY A 345 12.15 -7.44 0.17
CA GLY A 345 11.97 -8.28 1.36
C GLY A 345 12.42 -7.65 2.69
N ALA A 346 13.25 -6.61 2.68
CA ALA A 346 13.69 -5.92 3.90
C ALA A 346 12.72 -4.81 4.31
N GLN A 347 12.34 -4.75 5.59
CA GLN A 347 11.58 -3.64 6.14
C GLN A 347 12.52 -2.45 6.34
N ILE A 348 12.32 -1.37 5.59
CA ILE A 348 13.10 -0.13 5.69
C ILE A 348 12.52 0.77 6.77
N ILE A 349 11.21 0.95 6.77
CA ILE A 349 10.47 1.72 7.76
C ILE A 349 9.29 0.90 8.25
N ASN A 350 8.99 0.98 9.55
CA ASN A 350 7.89 0.26 10.18
C ASN A 350 6.55 0.48 9.43
N GLU A 351 5.85 -0.60 9.10
CA GLU A 351 4.61 -0.54 8.32
C GLU A 351 3.52 0.26 9.05
N THR A 352 3.44 0.19 10.38
CA THR A 352 2.46 0.95 11.18
C THR A 352 2.70 2.45 11.03
N TYR A 353 3.97 2.92 11.17
CA TYR A 353 4.30 4.33 10.94
C TYR A 353 4.01 4.73 9.49
N PHE A 354 4.40 3.90 8.53
CA PHE A 354 4.18 4.20 7.12
C PHE A 354 2.68 4.32 6.79
N ASN A 355 1.85 3.43 7.35
CA ASN A 355 0.40 3.51 7.22
C ASN A 355 -0.16 4.79 7.86
N GLN A 356 0.36 5.22 9.00
CA GLN A 356 -0.02 6.53 9.59
C GLN A 356 0.40 7.69 8.70
N ALA A 357 1.60 7.63 8.11
CA ALA A 357 2.14 8.67 7.24
C ALA A 357 1.33 8.84 5.93
N THR A 358 0.77 7.76 5.41
CA THR A 358 -0.01 7.74 4.16
C THR A 358 -1.52 7.69 4.39
N ASN A 359 -1.97 8.05 5.58
CA ASN A 359 -3.38 8.26 5.94
C ASN A 359 -3.56 9.64 6.59
N THR A 360 -4.81 10.09 6.69
CA THR A 360 -5.14 11.38 7.32
C THR A 360 -4.53 11.47 8.72
N SER A 361 -3.70 12.49 8.96
CA SER A 361 -2.92 12.65 10.19
C SER A 361 -3.58 13.54 11.25
N GLN A 362 -4.53 14.37 10.85
CA GLN A 362 -5.25 15.33 11.68
C GLN A 362 -6.60 15.68 11.03
N ASN A 363 -7.52 16.34 11.74
CA ASN A 363 -8.90 16.55 11.31
C ASN A 363 -9.15 17.90 10.59
N ILE A 364 -8.11 18.68 10.31
CA ILE A 364 -8.23 19.99 9.65
C ILE A 364 -8.13 19.82 8.13
N ASN A 365 -7.03 19.22 7.64
CA ASN A 365 -6.85 18.89 6.23
C ASN A 365 -6.89 17.36 6.06
N LEU A 366 -8.03 16.82 5.65
CA LEU A 366 -8.21 15.37 5.51
C LEU A 366 -7.30 14.77 4.43
N ALA A 367 -6.87 15.57 3.45
CA ALA A 367 -6.01 15.16 2.35
C ALA A 367 -4.51 15.25 2.67
N TYR A 368 -4.11 15.21 3.96
CA TYR A 368 -2.71 15.31 4.36
C TYR A 368 -2.34 14.30 5.45
N GLY A 369 -1.30 13.54 5.19
CA GLY A 369 -0.66 12.61 6.12
C GLY A 369 0.60 13.22 6.76
N TYR A 370 1.62 12.40 7.02
CA TYR A 370 2.92 12.90 7.45
C TYR A 370 3.77 13.30 6.24
N LEU A 371 3.59 14.55 5.80
CA LEU A 371 4.23 15.14 4.62
C LEU A 371 3.87 14.45 3.29
N TRP A 372 2.81 13.65 3.27
CA TRP A 372 2.21 13.05 2.08
C TRP A 372 0.86 13.69 1.78
N TRP A 373 0.59 13.95 0.51
CA TRP A 373 -0.74 14.33 0.02
C TRP A 373 -1.58 13.08 -0.26
N LEU A 374 -2.88 13.16 0.01
CA LEU A 374 -3.81 12.03 -0.08
C LEU A 374 -4.97 12.37 -1.00
N ASN A 375 -5.23 11.51 -1.99
CA ASN A 375 -6.40 11.63 -2.84
C ASN A 375 -7.64 10.94 -2.21
N GLY A 376 -8.80 11.06 -2.86
CA GLY A 376 -10.04 10.37 -2.45
C GLY A 376 -10.62 10.80 -1.12
N LYS A 377 -10.22 11.96 -0.58
CA LYS A 377 -10.75 12.50 0.69
C LYS A 377 -11.95 13.43 0.44
N ALA A 378 -12.78 13.60 1.45
CA ALA A 378 -13.98 14.42 1.35
C ALA A 378 -13.69 15.91 1.22
N SER A 379 -12.52 16.35 1.66
CA SER A 379 -12.07 17.75 1.57
C SER A 379 -10.56 17.86 1.66
N TYR A 380 -10.04 19.00 1.22
CA TYR A 380 -8.63 19.34 1.29
C TYR A 380 -8.42 20.83 1.53
N HIS A 381 -7.25 21.20 2.02
CA HIS A 381 -6.72 22.57 2.02
C HIS A 381 -5.54 22.66 1.07
N LEU A 382 -5.29 23.87 0.56
CA LEU A 382 -4.11 24.17 -0.25
C LEU A 382 -3.15 25.10 0.52
N PRO A 383 -1.87 25.16 0.15
CA PRO A 383 -0.91 26.10 0.72
C PRO A 383 -1.40 27.55 0.67
N GLN A 384 -0.97 28.34 1.66
CA GLN A 384 -1.25 29.79 1.77
C GLN A 384 -2.74 30.18 1.86
N THR A 385 -3.63 29.25 2.16
CA THR A 385 -5.06 29.50 2.37
C THR A 385 -5.62 28.67 3.50
N GLN A 386 -6.66 29.19 4.16
CA GLN A 386 -7.47 28.44 5.14
C GLN A 386 -8.81 27.99 4.55
N LEU A 387 -9.01 28.15 3.23
CA LEU A 387 -10.22 27.68 2.55
C LEU A 387 -10.27 26.16 2.53
N VAL A 388 -11.46 25.63 2.76
CA VAL A 388 -11.76 24.20 2.65
C VAL A 388 -12.35 23.92 1.28
N PHE A 389 -11.66 23.12 0.49
CA PHE A 389 -12.14 22.67 -0.82
C PHE A 389 -12.80 21.28 -0.65
N LYS A 390 -13.95 21.07 -1.29
CA LYS A 390 -14.69 19.81 -1.20
C LYS A 390 -14.23 18.81 -2.26
N GLY A 391 -14.26 17.51 -1.92
CA GLY A 391 -13.93 16.41 -2.81
C GLY A 391 -12.46 16.06 -2.86
N SER A 392 -12.09 15.21 -3.81
CA SER A 392 -10.73 14.76 -4.04
C SER A 392 -9.84 15.88 -4.57
N ILE A 393 -8.57 15.88 -4.15
CA ILE A 393 -7.60 16.89 -4.63
C ILE A 393 -7.28 16.72 -6.12
N VAL A 394 -7.32 15.47 -6.64
CA VAL A 394 -7.21 15.14 -8.07
C VAL A 394 -8.38 14.19 -8.44
N PRO A 395 -9.55 14.73 -8.83
CA PRO A 395 -10.76 13.91 -9.07
C PRO A 395 -10.63 12.88 -10.19
N THR A 396 -9.76 13.10 -11.18
CA THR A 396 -9.50 12.21 -12.32
C THR A 396 -8.57 11.05 -11.99
N ALA A 397 -7.91 11.06 -10.82
CA ALA A 397 -7.00 10.02 -10.37
C ALA A 397 -7.71 9.00 -9.45
N PRO A 398 -7.14 7.77 -9.28
CA PRO A 398 -7.67 6.79 -8.33
C PRO A 398 -7.77 7.33 -6.90
N ASN A 399 -8.82 6.95 -6.18
CA ASN A 399 -9.09 7.46 -4.83
C ASN A 399 -8.04 7.02 -3.79
N ASP A 400 -7.39 5.89 -3.99
CA ASP A 400 -6.37 5.36 -3.08
C ASP A 400 -4.96 5.90 -3.36
N MET A 401 -4.85 6.83 -4.32
CA MET A 401 -3.58 7.49 -4.62
C MET A 401 -3.11 8.33 -3.45
N PHE A 402 -1.86 8.17 -3.07
CA PHE A 402 -1.14 9.15 -2.25
C PHE A 402 0.10 9.63 -3.00
N MET A 403 0.59 10.83 -2.66
CA MET A 403 1.54 11.48 -3.54
C MET A 403 2.48 12.44 -2.81
N ALA A 404 3.67 12.60 -3.38
CA ALA A 404 4.61 13.66 -3.07
C ALA A 404 4.49 14.74 -4.15
N TRP A 405 4.16 15.96 -3.76
CA TRP A 405 4.08 17.13 -4.62
C TRP A 405 5.19 18.12 -4.33
N GLY A 406 5.85 18.59 -5.37
CA GLY A 406 6.86 19.61 -5.30
C GLY A 406 6.62 20.75 -6.29
N LYS A 407 7.14 21.94 -5.98
CA LYS A 407 7.11 23.13 -6.85
C LYS A 407 7.57 22.75 -8.25
N ASN A 408 6.99 23.41 -9.25
CA ASN A 408 7.21 23.13 -10.67
C ASN A 408 6.85 21.67 -11.04
N ASP A 409 5.80 21.14 -10.40
CA ASP A 409 5.21 19.84 -10.70
C ASP A 409 6.15 18.64 -10.59
N GLN A 410 7.07 18.65 -9.58
CA GLN A 410 7.79 17.43 -9.23
C GLN A 410 6.83 16.46 -8.56
N LYS A 411 6.66 15.25 -9.11
CA LYS A 411 5.59 14.35 -8.70
C LYS A 411 6.08 12.92 -8.47
N ILE A 412 5.64 12.34 -7.35
CA ILE A 412 5.58 10.90 -7.14
C ILE A 412 4.12 10.58 -6.85
N TYR A 413 3.47 9.81 -7.70
CA TYR A 413 2.16 9.26 -7.43
C TYR A 413 2.30 7.77 -7.15
N VAL A 414 1.67 7.31 -6.09
CA VAL A 414 1.66 5.91 -5.67
C VAL A 414 0.21 5.45 -5.62
N ILE A 415 -0.10 4.42 -6.40
CA ILE A 415 -1.47 3.92 -6.57
C ILE A 415 -1.51 2.43 -6.20
N PRO A 416 -1.85 2.11 -4.93
CA PRO A 416 -1.87 0.73 -4.44
C PRO A 416 -2.78 -0.20 -5.24
N SER A 417 -4.01 0.23 -5.55
CA SER A 417 -4.99 -0.58 -6.31
C SER A 417 -4.53 -0.96 -7.71
N LYS A 418 -3.62 -0.19 -8.30
CA LYS A 418 -3.03 -0.45 -9.62
C LYS A 418 -1.63 -1.05 -9.55
N LYS A 419 -1.07 -1.23 -8.36
CA LYS A 419 0.35 -1.58 -8.14
C LYS A 419 1.27 -0.68 -8.95
N MET A 420 0.95 0.62 -9.03
CA MET A 420 1.54 1.58 -9.96
C MET A 420 2.28 2.70 -9.21
N VAL A 421 3.41 3.11 -9.77
CA VAL A 421 4.12 4.34 -9.41
C VAL A 421 4.28 5.18 -10.67
N VAL A 422 3.97 6.47 -10.56
CA VAL A 422 4.18 7.43 -11.65
C VAL A 422 5.10 8.54 -11.16
N ILE A 423 6.13 8.83 -11.94
CA ILE A 423 7.13 9.88 -11.66
C ILE A 423 7.07 10.92 -12.75
N ARG A 424 7.10 12.19 -12.35
CA ARG A 424 7.36 13.32 -13.24
C ARG A 424 8.39 14.25 -12.59
N MET A 425 9.40 14.61 -13.36
CA MET A 425 10.32 15.70 -13.09
C MET A 425 10.25 16.73 -14.23
N GLY A 426 10.31 18.01 -13.92
CA GLY A 426 10.27 19.02 -14.96
C GLY A 426 10.26 20.46 -14.44
N GLU A 427 10.09 21.39 -15.36
CA GLU A 427 9.78 22.79 -15.08
C GLU A 427 8.28 22.93 -14.79
N ALA A 428 7.82 24.11 -14.40
CA ALA A 428 6.40 24.37 -14.16
C ALA A 428 5.58 24.02 -15.42
N ALA A 429 4.59 23.15 -15.25
CA ALA A 429 3.73 22.73 -16.34
C ALA A 429 2.73 23.81 -16.76
N ASP A 430 2.18 24.52 -15.76
CA ASP A 430 1.23 25.60 -15.91
C ASP A 430 1.45 26.68 -14.82
N ALA A 431 0.75 27.79 -14.95
CA ALA A 431 0.69 28.76 -13.87
C ALA A 431 0.00 28.13 -12.64
N GLU A 432 0.66 28.20 -11.50
CA GLU A 432 0.08 27.69 -10.25
C GLU A 432 -0.95 28.69 -9.69
N THR A 433 -2.13 28.17 -9.36
CA THR A 433 -3.12 28.92 -8.58
C THR A 433 -3.23 28.24 -7.21
N MET A 434 -2.89 28.95 -6.12
CA MET A 434 -2.87 28.40 -4.77
C MET A 434 -2.05 27.09 -4.65
N ALA A 435 -0.91 27.02 -5.33
CA ALA A 435 -0.03 25.84 -5.41
C ALA A 435 -0.65 24.59 -6.07
N LYS A 436 -1.75 24.74 -6.78
CA LYS A 436 -2.37 23.71 -7.64
C LYS A 436 -2.45 24.24 -9.07
N SER A 437 -2.13 23.39 -10.04
CA SER A 437 -2.37 23.63 -11.47
C SER A 437 -3.37 22.60 -12.02
N ASP A 438 -3.93 22.85 -13.20
CA ASP A 438 -4.79 21.89 -13.91
C ASP A 438 -3.99 20.74 -14.53
N PHE A 439 -2.67 20.77 -14.39
CA PHE A 439 -1.77 19.76 -14.93
C PHE A 439 -2.13 18.35 -14.45
N ASP A 440 -2.33 18.20 -13.14
CA ASP A 440 -2.60 16.88 -12.55
C ASP A 440 -3.89 16.24 -13.08
N GLU A 441 -4.96 17.03 -13.23
CA GLU A 441 -6.25 16.50 -13.70
C GLU A 441 -6.18 16.05 -15.17
N THR A 442 -5.53 16.85 -16.02
CA THR A 442 -5.32 16.48 -17.44
C THR A 442 -4.35 15.31 -17.56
N LEU A 443 -3.26 15.29 -16.78
CA LEU A 443 -2.30 14.18 -16.77
C LEU A 443 -3.01 12.88 -16.42
N TRP A 444 -3.80 12.87 -15.34
CA TRP A 444 -4.50 11.66 -14.91
C TRP A 444 -5.59 11.21 -15.87
N THR A 445 -6.27 12.12 -16.56
CA THR A 445 -7.17 11.78 -17.67
C THR A 445 -6.42 11.01 -18.78
N LYS A 446 -5.22 11.47 -19.15
CA LYS A 446 -4.39 10.80 -20.17
C LYS A 446 -3.79 9.48 -19.69
N ILE A 447 -3.35 9.40 -18.44
CA ILE A 447 -2.86 8.13 -17.85
C ILE A 447 -4.00 7.12 -17.79
N SER A 448 -5.20 7.53 -17.39
CA SER A 448 -6.36 6.65 -17.31
C SER A 448 -6.75 6.07 -18.69
N ALA A 449 -6.58 6.84 -19.76
CA ALA A 449 -6.82 6.36 -21.13
C ALA A 449 -5.89 5.23 -21.57
N LEU A 450 -4.78 4.97 -20.85
CA LEU A 450 -3.92 3.83 -21.13
C LEU A 450 -4.55 2.50 -20.71
N TYR A 451 -5.37 2.48 -19.64
CA TYR A 451 -5.87 1.23 -19.03
C TYR A 451 -7.41 1.16 -18.87
N GLN A 452 -8.13 2.05 -19.54
CA GLN A 452 -9.61 2.03 -19.66
C GLN A 452 -10.06 1.25 -20.87
#